data_bf26e868c0cd4f677ddab6a955c8a86b
#
_entry.id   bf26e868c0cd4f677ddab6a955c8a86b
#
_cell.length_a   1.000
_cell.length_b   1.000
_cell.length_c   1.000
_cell.angle_alpha   90.00
_cell.angle_beta   90.00
_cell.angle_gamma   90.00
#
_symmetry.space_group_name_H-M   'P 1'
#
loop_
_entity.id
_entity.type
_entity.pdbx_description
1 polymer ?
#
loop_
_entity_poly.entity_id
_entity_poly.type
_entity_poly.pdbx_seq_one_letter_code
_entity_poly.pdbx_strand_id
1 'polypeptide(L)'
;MSIPTLNPLWRSTPRDDRELIRGYAGWPLSVTNQTELASILNRVALISSSTVSQVQRWIDEIEALEADYADRVEAGREHLLNAASYEGPAPGTTLTRDELKSKADVLEWDTSLLRVKYESGGSGGTAGAVLAGRLATLKGRIFQTLGIQPVGGGQAMLVRS
;
A
#
# COMPACT_ATOMS: atom_id res chain seq x y z
N MET A 1 -14.91 -24.40 -16.62
CA MET A 1 -15.33 -24.10 -15.24
C MET A 1 -15.73 -22.63 -15.13
N SER A 2 -16.88 -22.38 -14.61
CA SER A 2 -17.31 -21.01 -14.32
C SER A 2 -16.86 -20.60 -12.92
N ILE A 3 -16.43 -19.35 -12.79
CA ILE A 3 -16.07 -18.79 -11.49
C ILE A 3 -17.36 -18.65 -10.68
N PRO A 4 -17.39 -19.08 -9.41
CA PRO A 4 -18.58 -18.94 -8.57
C PRO A 4 -19.00 -17.47 -8.43
N THR A 5 -20.30 -17.26 -8.45
CA THR A 5 -20.86 -15.93 -8.17
C THR A 5 -20.53 -15.53 -6.75
N LEU A 6 -20.07 -14.30 -6.59
CA LEU A 6 -19.74 -13.77 -5.28
C LEU A 6 -21.02 -13.47 -4.48
N ASN A 7 -20.99 -13.77 -3.18
CA ASN A 7 -22.09 -13.43 -2.29
C ASN A 7 -22.34 -11.91 -2.31
N PRO A 8 -23.61 -11.45 -2.36
CA PRO A 8 -23.94 -10.03 -2.42
C PRO A 8 -23.41 -9.16 -1.29
N LEU A 9 -23.01 -9.73 -0.17
CA LEU A 9 -22.35 -8.99 0.91
C LEU A 9 -21.00 -8.42 0.49
N TRP A 10 -20.33 -9.07 -0.46
CA TRP A 10 -19.09 -8.56 -1.03
C TRP A 10 -19.40 -7.58 -2.17
N ARG A 11 -18.62 -6.53 -2.25
CA ARG A 11 -18.78 -5.52 -3.29
C ARG A 11 -18.20 -6.02 -4.60
N SER A 12 -18.91 -5.81 -5.69
CA SER A 12 -18.44 -6.08 -7.04
C SER A 12 -18.37 -4.82 -7.92
N THR A 13 -19.06 -3.77 -7.50
CA THR A 13 -19.09 -2.47 -8.17
C THR A 13 -19.14 -1.35 -7.13
N PRO A 14 -18.52 -0.20 -7.36
CA PRO A 14 -17.60 0.14 -8.45
C PRO A 14 -16.24 -0.58 -8.34
N ARG A 15 -15.99 -1.26 -7.24
CA ARG A 15 -14.76 -2.00 -6.95
C ARG A 15 -15.09 -3.43 -6.59
N ASP A 16 -14.33 -4.35 -7.13
CA ASP A 16 -14.48 -5.76 -6.82
C ASP A 16 -13.56 -6.14 -5.65
N ASP A 17 -14.15 -6.42 -4.49
CA ASP A 17 -13.41 -6.81 -3.29
C ASP A 17 -12.53 -8.05 -3.55
N ARG A 18 -13.00 -8.99 -4.34
CA ARG A 18 -12.23 -10.18 -4.73
C ARG A 18 -10.96 -9.82 -5.49
N GLU A 19 -11.06 -8.94 -6.47
CA GLU A 19 -9.90 -8.51 -7.26
C GLU A 19 -8.88 -7.73 -6.42
N LEU A 20 -9.35 -6.91 -5.51
CA LEU A 20 -8.48 -6.19 -4.58
C LEU A 20 -7.73 -7.14 -3.66
N ILE A 21 -8.43 -8.08 -3.04
CA ILE A 21 -7.81 -9.07 -2.16
C ILE A 21 -6.83 -9.97 -2.93
N ARG A 22 -7.19 -10.37 -4.16
CA ARG A 22 -6.29 -11.11 -5.04
C ARG A 22 -5.01 -10.32 -5.30
N GLY A 23 -5.14 -9.05 -5.64
CA GLY A 23 -4.01 -8.16 -5.87
C GLY A 23 -3.13 -7.99 -4.63
N TYR A 24 -3.72 -7.81 -3.46
CA TYR A 24 -2.98 -7.71 -2.20
C TYR A 24 -2.21 -8.99 -1.87
N ALA A 25 -2.78 -10.14 -2.17
CA ALA A 25 -2.12 -11.43 -1.96
C ALA A 25 -1.05 -11.75 -3.01
N GLY A 26 -0.99 -10.98 -4.08
CA GLY A 26 -0.06 -11.23 -5.18
C GLY A 26 -0.41 -12.47 -6.00
N TRP A 27 -1.65 -12.93 -5.94
CA TRP A 27 -2.06 -14.12 -6.68
C TRP A 27 -2.23 -13.80 -8.16
N PRO A 28 -1.65 -14.63 -9.05
CA PRO A 28 -1.84 -14.46 -10.49
C PRO A 28 -3.31 -14.51 -10.89
N LEU A 29 -3.63 -13.80 -11.95
CA LEU A 29 -4.96 -13.85 -12.54
C LEU A 29 -5.16 -15.20 -13.24
N SER A 30 -5.88 -16.08 -12.58
CA SER A 30 -6.25 -17.40 -13.13
C SER A 30 -7.66 -17.79 -12.68
N VAL A 31 -8.31 -18.62 -13.44
CA VAL A 31 -9.64 -19.15 -13.10
C VAL A 31 -9.59 -19.91 -11.77
N THR A 32 -8.53 -20.67 -11.55
CA THR A 32 -8.34 -21.45 -10.32
C THR A 32 -8.26 -20.53 -9.10
N ASN A 33 -7.42 -19.51 -9.14
CA ASN A 33 -7.26 -18.55 -8.04
C ASN A 33 -8.54 -17.77 -7.79
N GLN A 34 -9.23 -17.34 -8.83
CA GLN A 34 -10.51 -16.64 -8.69
C GLN A 34 -11.59 -17.53 -8.09
N THR A 35 -11.64 -18.79 -8.48
CA THR A 35 -12.59 -19.78 -7.96
C THR A 35 -12.31 -20.08 -6.49
N GLU A 36 -11.05 -20.28 -6.14
CA GLU A 36 -10.64 -20.51 -4.76
C GLU A 36 -10.98 -19.31 -3.87
N LEU A 37 -10.61 -18.11 -4.31
CA LEU A 37 -10.89 -16.89 -3.56
C LEU A 37 -12.40 -16.64 -3.42
N ALA A 38 -13.18 -16.81 -4.48
CA ALA A 38 -14.64 -16.68 -4.41
C ALA A 38 -15.25 -17.69 -3.43
N SER A 39 -14.72 -18.90 -3.38
CA SER A 39 -15.17 -19.92 -2.42
C SER A 39 -14.86 -19.52 -0.98
N ILE A 40 -13.68 -18.99 -0.72
CA ILE A 40 -13.30 -18.47 0.60
C ILE A 40 -14.22 -17.32 1.02
N LEU A 41 -14.40 -16.35 0.15
CA LEU A 41 -15.21 -15.17 0.43
C LEU A 41 -16.68 -15.52 0.66
N ASN A 42 -17.22 -16.42 -0.16
CA ASN A 42 -18.59 -16.88 0.01
C ASN A 42 -18.79 -17.62 1.32
N ARG A 43 -17.83 -18.45 1.70
CA ARG A 43 -17.87 -19.15 3.00
C ARG A 43 -17.85 -18.17 4.16
N VAL A 44 -16.99 -17.17 4.13
CA VAL A 44 -16.93 -16.12 5.18
C VAL A 44 -18.23 -15.35 5.25
N ALA A 45 -18.83 -14.99 4.13
CA ALA A 45 -20.10 -14.29 4.09
C ALA A 45 -21.25 -15.10 4.70
N LEU A 46 -21.24 -16.43 4.51
CA LEU A 46 -22.24 -17.31 5.12
C LEU A 46 -22.06 -17.46 6.63
N ILE A 47 -20.84 -17.39 7.12
CA ILE A 47 -20.52 -17.58 8.54
C ILE A 47 -20.73 -16.28 9.31
N SER A 48 -20.28 -15.15 8.80
CA SER A 48 -20.27 -13.89 9.54
C SER A 48 -20.30 -12.67 8.63
N SER A 49 -21.42 -11.99 8.60
CA SER A 49 -21.56 -10.70 7.91
C SER A 49 -20.71 -9.60 8.55
N SER A 50 -20.49 -9.67 9.85
CA SER A 50 -19.63 -8.70 10.56
C SER A 50 -18.17 -8.83 10.14
N THR A 51 -17.71 -10.03 9.86
CA THR A 51 -16.36 -10.28 9.33
C THR A 51 -16.22 -9.68 7.94
N VAL A 52 -17.22 -9.83 7.08
CA VAL A 52 -17.24 -9.17 5.76
C VAL A 52 -17.09 -7.66 5.90
N SER A 53 -17.91 -7.05 6.76
CA SER A 53 -17.86 -5.61 7.01
C SER A 53 -16.50 -5.16 7.55
N GLN A 54 -15.88 -5.95 8.39
CA GLN A 54 -14.56 -5.64 8.94
C GLN A 54 -13.48 -5.70 7.87
N VAL A 55 -13.49 -6.72 7.03
CA VAL A 55 -12.56 -6.83 5.90
C VAL A 55 -12.74 -5.66 4.94
N GLN A 56 -13.98 -5.29 4.63
CA GLN A 56 -14.28 -4.15 3.77
C GLN A 56 -13.76 -2.82 4.35
N ARG A 57 -13.85 -2.63 5.67
CA ARG A 57 -13.23 -1.46 6.32
C ARG A 57 -11.72 -1.43 6.15
N TRP A 58 -11.05 -2.56 6.28
CA TRP A 58 -9.62 -2.63 6.05
C TRP A 58 -9.24 -2.38 4.59
N ILE A 59 -10.05 -2.87 3.65
CA ILE A 59 -9.86 -2.55 2.23
C ILE A 59 -10.01 -1.04 1.99
N ASP A 60 -11.04 -0.42 2.54
CA ASP A 60 -11.27 1.02 2.40
C ASP A 60 -10.13 1.83 3.03
N GLU A 61 -9.61 1.39 4.15
CA GLU A 61 -8.46 2.02 4.80
C GLU A 61 -7.18 1.86 3.95
N ILE A 62 -6.94 0.69 3.39
CA ILE A 62 -5.81 0.45 2.47
C ILE A 62 -5.90 1.38 1.28
N GLU A 63 -7.06 1.48 0.64
CA GLU A 63 -7.24 2.34 -0.52
C GLU A 63 -7.07 3.82 -0.18
N ALA A 64 -7.56 4.27 0.96
CA ALA A 64 -7.36 5.63 1.43
C ALA A 64 -5.87 5.93 1.67
N LEU A 65 -5.14 4.99 2.25
CA LEU A 65 -3.70 5.12 2.46
C LEU A 65 -2.92 5.10 1.15
N GLU A 66 -3.30 4.25 0.21
CA GLU A 66 -2.68 4.20 -1.12
C GLU A 66 -2.96 5.46 -1.93
N ALA A 67 -4.15 6.04 -1.82
CA ALA A 67 -4.48 7.32 -2.44
C ALA A 67 -3.67 8.47 -1.83
N ASP A 68 -3.57 8.54 -0.50
CA ASP A 68 -2.74 9.53 0.18
C ASP A 68 -1.26 9.39 -0.22
N TYR A 69 -0.79 8.17 -0.35
CA TYR A 69 0.55 7.89 -0.83
C TYR A 69 0.75 8.38 -2.27
N ALA A 70 -0.19 8.09 -3.16
CA ALA A 70 -0.13 8.54 -4.55
C ALA A 70 -0.13 10.06 -4.65
N ASP A 71 -0.96 10.74 -3.86
CA ASP A 71 -1.01 12.21 -3.80
C ASP A 71 0.33 12.79 -3.33
N ARG A 72 0.95 12.17 -2.34
CA ARG A 72 2.27 12.59 -1.86
C ARG A 72 3.37 12.36 -2.89
N VAL A 73 3.33 11.24 -3.60
CA VAL A 73 4.27 10.96 -4.70
C VAL A 73 4.13 12.00 -5.80
N GLU A 74 2.91 12.36 -6.17
CA GLU A 74 2.67 13.38 -7.20
C GLU A 74 3.13 14.77 -6.73
N ALA A 75 2.85 15.14 -5.49
CA ALA A 75 3.36 16.37 -4.90
C ALA A 75 4.90 16.41 -4.89
N GLY A 76 5.54 15.31 -4.52
CA GLY A 76 6.98 15.17 -4.57
C GLY A 76 7.53 15.30 -5.98
N ARG A 77 6.88 14.70 -6.95
CA ARG A 77 7.23 14.84 -8.36
C ARG A 77 7.13 16.29 -8.84
N GLU A 78 6.08 16.98 -8.46
CA GLU A 78 5.88 18.40 -8.78
C GLU A 78 6.99 19.27 -8.19
N HIS A 79 7.36 19.02 -6.93
CA HIS A 79 8.49 19.69 -6.30
C HIS A 79 9.80 19.43 -7.01
N LEU A 80 10.05 18.22 -7.43
CA LEU A 80 11.25 17.87 -8.20
C LEU A 80 11.28 18.57 -9.55
N LEU A 81 10.17 18.63 -10.26
CA LEU A 81 10.05 19.35 -11.53
C LEU A 81 10.24 20.84 -11.33
N ASN A 82 9.68 21.43 -10.30
CA ASN A 82 9.85 22.84 -9.97
C ASN A 82 11.31 23.14 -9.56
N ALA A 83 11.95 22.25 -8.81
CA ALA A 83 13.34 22.37 -8.45
C ALA A 83 14.25 22.28 -9.68
N ALA A 84 13.93 21.42 -10.65
CA ALA A 84 14.67 21.29 -11.91
C ALA A 84 14.51 22.50 -12.82
N SER A 85 13.34 23.16 -12.77
CA SER A 85 13.07 24.40 -13.51
C SER A 85 13.48 25.65 -12.76
N TYR A 86 13.91 25.51 -11.51
CA TYR A 86 14.37 26.63 -10.72
C TYR A 86 15.64 27.22 -11.32
N GLU A 87 15.55 28.46 -11.80
CA GLU A 87 16.71 29.25 -12.16
C GLU A 87 17.43 29.68 -10.88
N GLY A 88 18.20 28.74 -10.34
CA GLY A 88 18.97 28.98 -9.13
C GLY A 88 20.09 29.98 -9.38
N PRO A 89 20.92 30.25 -8.38
CA PRO A 89 22.10 31.07 -8.51
C PRO A 89 22.92 30.61 -9.73
N ALA A 90 23.51 31.57 -10.41
CA ALA A 90 24.30 31.32 -11.61
C ALA A 90 25.27 30.15 -11.43
N PRO A 91 25.57 29.36 -12.50
CA PRO A 91 26.52 28.28 -12.42
C PRO A 91 27.85 28.74 -11.79
N GLY A 92 28.31 28.04 -10.77
CA GLY A 92 29.51 28.40 -10.02
C GLY A 92 29.25 29.14 -8.71
N THR A 93 28.02 29.49 -8.41
CA THR A 93 27.67 30.07 -7.10
C THR A 93 27.62 28.95 -6.06
N THR A 94 28.39 29.11 -5.00
CA THR A 94 28.38 28.16 -3.89
C THR A 94 27.13 28.37 -3.08
N LEU A 95 26.29 27.34 -2.96
CA LEU A 95 25.15 27.37 -2.04
C LEU A 95 25.65 27.30 -0.62
N THR A 96 24.99 28.00 0.27
CA THR A 96 25.27 27.90 1.70
C THR A 96 24.89 26.48 2.19
N ARG A 97 25.49 26.07 3.30
CA ARG A 97 25.19 24.76 3.89
C ARG A 97 23.71 24.63 4.22
N ASP A 98 23.06 25.71 4.68
CA ASP A 98 21.66 25.71 5.02
C ASP A 98 20.76 25.59 3.78
N GLU A 99 21.13 26.22 2.69
CA GLU A 99 20.42 26.10 1.41
C GLU A 99 20.54 24.71 0.82
N LEU A 100 21.71 24.10 0.89
CA LEU A 100 21.93 22.71 0.47
C LEU A 100 21.15 21.75 1.35
N LYS A 101 21.13 21.97 2.64
CA LYS A 101 20.38 21.15 3.57
C LYS A 101 18.88 21.25 3.30
N SER A 102 18.36 22.45 3.11
CA SER A 102 16.95 22.67 2.81
C SER A 102 16.54 21.97 1.51
N LYS A 103 17.36 22.04 0.46
CA LYS A 103 17.11 21.32 -0.79
C LYS A 103 17.20 19.81 -0.62
N ALA A 104 18.19 19.34 0.13
CA ALA A 104 18.34 17.92 0.41
C ALA A 104 17.15 17.38 1.23
N ASP A 105 16.69 18.13 2.21
CA ASP A 105 15.54 17.78 3.03
C ASP A 105 14.27 17.67 2.18
N VAL A 106 14.04 18.61 1.27
CA VAL A 106 12.91 18.58 0.34
C VAL A 106 13.02 17.38 -0.60
N LEU A 107 14.17 17.17 -1.22
CA LEU A 107 14.37 16.04 -2.10
C LEU A 107 14.22 14.69 -1.38
N GLU A 108 14.73 14.58 -0.18
CA GLU A 108 14.58 13.39 0.62
C GLU A 108 13.15 13.18 1.06
N TRP A 109 12.44 14.24 1.40
CA TRP A 109 11.04 14.13 1.74
C TRP A 109 10.21 13.65 0.54
N ASP A 110 10.45 14.19 -0.64
CA ASP A 110 9.75 13.82 -1.85
C ASP A 110 10.06 12.39 -2.29
N THR A 111 11.28 11.93 -2.07
CA THR A 111 11.68 10.55 -2.37
C THR A 111 11.40 9.59 -1.22
N SER A 112 11.23 10.06 -0.02
CA SER A 112 11.01 9.26 1.18
C SER A 112 9.66 8.55 1.20
N LEU A 113 8.77 8.91 0.31
CA LEU A 113 7.58 8.12 0.06
C LEU A 113 7.93 6.69 -0.35
N LEU A 114 9.09 6.54 -0.96
CA LEU A 114 9.60 5.24 -1.41
C LEU A 114 10.68 4.69 -0.49
N ARG A 115 11.25 5.52 0.35
CA ARG A 115 12.26 5.06 1.28
C ARG A 115 12.38 6.01 2.44
N VAL A 116 12.67 5.39 3.46
CA VAL A 116 12.77 6.02 4.72
C VAL A 116 14.10 6.63 4.92
N LYS A 117 14.17 7.92 4.95
CA LYS A 117 15.36 8.55 5.41
C LYS A 117 15.07 9.88 6.04
N TYR A 118 15.25 9.95 7.32
CA TYR A 118 15.35 11.21 8.01
C TYR A 118 16.79 11.46 8.39
N GLU A 119 17.26 12.58 7.95
CA GLU A 119 18.58 13.10 8.28
C GLU A 119 18.77 13.35 9.78
N SER A 120 17.72 13.49 10.49
CA SER A 120 17.75 13.86 11.89
C SER A 120 18.13 12.75 12.84
N GLY A 121 18.83 11.73 12.41
CA GLY A 121 19.33 10.69 13.31
C GLY A 121 18.29 10.11 14.27
N GLY A 122 17.05 10.45 14.03
CA GLY A 122 15.94 9.95 14.81
C GLY A 122 15.71 8.49 14.50
N SER A 123 15.50 7.73 15.52
CA SER A 123 15.12 6.34 15.44
C SER A 123 13.71 6.14 14.88
N GLY A 124 13.06 7.20 14.47
CA GLY A 124 11.72 7.14 13.90
C GLY A 124 11.76 6.65 12.48
N GLY A 125 10.94 5.68 12.19
CA GLY A 125 10.62 5.37 10.82
C GLY A 125 10.11 6.62 10.11
N THR A 126 10.41 6.76 8.87
CA THR A 126 9.89 7.83 8.06
C THR A 126 8.39 7.67 7.87
N ALA A 127 7.72 8.71 7.45
CA ALA A 127 6.31 8.65 7.08
C ALA A 127 6.05 7.53 6.06
N GLY A 128 6.97 7.32 5.11
CA GLY A 128 6.86 6.23 4.13
C GLY A 128 6.95 4.84 4.76
N ALA A 129 7.86 4.64 5.71
CA ALA A 129 7.98 3.35 6.40
C ALA A 129 6.79 3.08 7.33
N VAL A 130 6.31 4.09 8.02
CA VAL A 130 5.12 3.96 8.85
C VAL A 130 3.92 3.60 7.98
N LEU A 131 3.77 4.25 6.85
CA LEU A 131 2.71 3.96 5.89
C LEU A 131 2.82 2.54 5.34
N ALA A 132 4.01 2.15 4.88
CA ALA A 132 4.26 0.80 4.39
C ALA A 132 3.99 -0.27 5.46
N GLY A 133 4.41 -0.02 6.70
CA GLY A 133 4.13 -0.89 7.84
C GLY A 133 2.64 -1.02 8.13
N ARG A 134 1.89 0.08 8.07
CA ARG A 134 0.44 0.07 8.27
C ARG A 134 -0.28 -0.70 7.16
N LEU A 135 0.11 -0.47 5.90
CA LEU A 135 -0.43 -1.22 4.76
C LEU A 135 -0.17 -2.71 4.90
N ALA A 136 1.06 -3.10 5.24
CA ALA A 136 1.41 -4.50 5.46
C ALA A 136 0.59 -5.12 6.61
N THR A 137 0.38 -4.37 7.68
CA THR A 137 -0.43 -4.83 8.83
C THR A 137 -1.88 -5.05 8.43
N LEU A 138 -2.48 -4.11 7.70
CA LEU A 138 -3.87 -4.23 7.25
C LEU A 138 -4.06 -5.40 6.28
N LYS A 139 -3.16 -5.54 5.31
CA LYS A 139 -3.17 -6.68 4.39
C LYS A 139 -3.01 -8.00 5.14
N GLY A 140 -2.10 -8.05 6.11
CA GLY A 140 -1.90 -9.22 6.98
C GLY A 140 -3.14 -9.61 7.76
N ARG A 141 -3.88 -8.64 8.29
CA ARG A 141 -5.16 -8.89 8.99
C ARG A 141 -6.22 -9.48 8.05
N ILE A 142 -6.32 -8.97 6.83
CA ILE A 142 -7.22 -9.51 5.82
C ILE A 142 -6.87 -10.97 5.54
N PHE A 143 -5.60 -11.27 5.29
CA PHE A 143 -5.14 -12.62 4.99
C PHE A 143 -5.38 -13.59 6.15
N GLN A 144 -5.08 -13.19 7.36
CA GLN A 144 -5.34 -13.99 8.54
C GLN A 144 -6.84 -14.29 8.73
N THR A 145 -7.65 -13.26 8.56
CA THR A 145 -9.12 -13.40 8.73
C THR A 145 -9.73 -14.30 7.68
N LEU A 146 -9.24 -14.21 6.44
CA LEU A 146 -9.74 -15.03 5.33
C LEU A 146 -9.04 -16.38 5.19
N GLY A 147 -7.93 -16.60 5.89
CA GLY A 147 -7.13 -17.80 5.75
C GLY A 147 -6.38 -17.89 4.43
N ILE A 148 -5.99 -16.75 3.87
CA ILE A 148 -5.28 -16.64 2.60
C ILE A 148 -3.78 -16.54 2.84
N GLN A 149 -3.00 -17.22 2.00
CA GLN A 149 -1.55 -17.11 2.01
C GLN A 149 -1.08 -16.22 0.85
N PRO A 150 -0.47 -15.05 1.14
CA PRO A 150 0.07 -14.20 0.10
C PRO A 150 1.33 -14.82 -0.51
N VAL A 151 1.54 -14.55 -1.80
CA VAL A 151 2.75 -14.98 -2.50
C VAL A 151 3.93 -14.15 -2.02
N GLY A 152 5.00 -14.80 -1.62
CA GLY A 152 6.28 -14.18 -1.27
C GLY A 152 6.40 -13.58 0.13
N GLY A 153 5.32 -13.10 0.71
CA GLY A 153 5.36 -12.45 2.03
C GLY A 153 5.08 -13.37 3.22
N GLY A 154 4.39 -14.46 2.96
CA GLY A 154 3.91 -15.34 4.03
C GLY A 154 4.87 -16.46 4.44
N GLN A 155 5.87 -16.72 3.65
CA GLN A 155 6.77 -17.85 3.90
C GLN A 155 7.62 -17.67 5.17
N ALA A 156 7.96 -16.46 5.50
CA ALA A 156 8.73 -16.18 6.70
C ALA A 156 7.93 -16.42 8.01
N MET A 157 6.62 -16.38 7.95
CA MET A 157 5.75 -16.61 9.10
C MET A 157 5.42 -18.07 9.33
N LEU A 158 5.47 -18.89 8.29
CA LEU A 158 5.18 -20.34 8.40
C LEU A 158 6.31 -21.14 9.05
N VAL A 159 7.53 -20.61 9.05
CA VAL A 159 8.69 -21.27 9.66
C VAL A 159 8.66 -21.20 11.19
N ARG A 160 7.72 -20.50 11.78
CA ARG A 160 7.60 -20.30 13.23
C ARG A 160 6.48 -21.09 13.90
N SER A 161 5.79 -21.85 13.16
CA SER A 161 4.79 -22.74 13.76
C SER A 161 5.42 -24.01 14.28
#